data_347a1396805195c5691d8a5b6837ae7f
#
_entry.id   347a1396805195c5691d8a5b6837ae7f
#
_cell.length_a   1.000
_cell.length_b   1.000
_cell.length_c   1.000
_cell.angle_alpha   90.00
_cell.angle_beta   90.00
_cell.angle_gamma   90.00
#
_symmetry.space_group_name_H-M   'P 1'
#
loop_
_entity.id
_entity.type
_entity.pdbx_description
1 polymer ?
#
loop_
_entity_poly.entity_id
_entity_poly.type
_entity_poly.pdbx_seq_one_letter_code
_entity_poly.pdbx_strand_id
1 'polypeptide(L)'
;MRRGLVLAAALLLSACARPGALPASPVPAGPGITIAATSIPLNAQDPAQDRIGDFRYAGGLALSSPDTSRFHGLSDMALVAGGALTAVTDEGDLLRARLVLDKAGRLVGLTDGRITALTNPEGRPLQGKLEGDSEGMALLANGDMLVSFEQRHRVWLYPAAGPPRPAPLPDATFPDNGGLEALAPDPAAGPDAYVAGGEESGQTWTCRVSTTCVAGPVIAKPPEFGLVAVTRLPKGRTAWLLRAWDPVRGSRVSLVVRDATTEIARMDLARPLAVDNFEALAAVAAKDGTIRFYLLSDDNFQSSQRTLLLAFDWKPKS
;
A
#
# COMPACT_ATOMS: atom_id res chain seq x y z
N MET A 1 47.70 55.12 17.19
CA MET A 1 47.40 53.97 16.25
C MET A 1 46.51 53.01 16.97
N ARG A 2 45.18 53.02 16.70
CA ARG A 2 44.19 52.07 17.28
C ARG A 2 43.75 51.18 16.17
N ARG A 3 44.04 49.89 16.32
CA ARG A 3 43.58 48.82 15.40
C ARG A 3 42.17 48.36 15.83
N GLY A 4 41.17 48.63 14.99
CA GLY A 4 39.82 48.12 15.17
C GLY A 4 39.74 46.64 14.76
N LEU A 5 39.18 45.84 15.64
CA LEU A 5 38.85 44.43 15.41
C LEU A 5 37.45 44.36 14.78
N VAL A 6 37.34 43.89 13.57
CA VAL A 6 36.04 43.62 12.92
C VAL A 6 35.67 42.17 13.25
N LEU A 7 34.64 41.98 14.07
CA LEU A 7 34.01 40.69 14.31
C LEU A 7 33.04 40.40 13.15
N ALA A 8 33.35 39.38 12.35
CA ALA A 8 32.42 38.85 11.38
C ALA A 8 31.50 37.83 12.09
N ALA A 9 30.23 38.18 12.24
CA ALA A 9 29.20 37.25 12.72
C ALA A 9 28.77 36.34 11.57
N ALA A 10 29.16 35.07 11.64
CA ALA A 10 28.65 34.02 10.75
C ALA A 10 27.23 33.67 11.18
N LEU A 11 26.23 34.05 10.40
CA LEU A 11 24.87 33.56 10.54
C LEU A 11 24.82 32.10 10.06
N LEU A 12 24.72 31.16 11.00
CA LEU A 12 24.37 29.78 10.75
C LEU A 12 22.87 29.74 10.41
N LEU A 13 22.55 29.70 9.13
CA LEU A 13 21.22 29.34 8.64
C LEU A 13 21.01 27.85 8.92
N SER A 14 20.35 27.55 10.05
CA SER A 14 19.79 26.23 10.31
C SER A 14 18.68 25.97 9.29
N ALA A 15 19.01 25.23 8.23
CA ALA A 15 18.02 24.66 7.33
C ALA A 15 17.19 23.65 8.13
N CYS A 16 16.02 24.05 8.62
CA CYS A 16 15.01 23.14 9.13
C CYS A 16 14.63 22.19 7.99
N ALA A 17 15.20 21.01 7.98
CA ALA A 17 14.72 19.92 7.13
C ALA A 17 13.25 19.66 7.48
N ARG A 18 12.36 19.93 6.53
CA ARG A 18 10.93 19.58 6.66
C ARG A 18 10.82 18.06 6.70
N PRO A 19 10.34 17.44 7.82
CA PRO A 19 10.05 16.02 7.79
C PRO A 19 8.82 15.84 6.89
N GLY A 20 8.92 15.01 5.85
CA GLY A 20 7.74 14.49 5.20
C GLY A 20 7.64 14.50 3.68
N ALA A 21 8.65 14.87 2.92
CA ALA A 21 8.64 14.57 1.49
C ALA A 21 9.46 13.28 1.27
N LEU A 22 8.78 12.16 1.02
CA LEU A 22 9.46 10.98 0.49
C LEU A 22 10.09 11.35 -0.86
N PRO A 23 11.32 10.91 -1.14
CA PRO A 23 11.93 11.13 -2.44
C PRO A 23 11.10 10.50 -3.56
N ALA A 24 11.36 10.93 -4.79
CA ALA A 24 10.71 10.33 -5.96
C ALA A 24 10.98 8.81 -5.99
N SER A 25 9.99 8.05 -6.47
CA SER A 25 10.12 6.60 -6.62
C SER A 25 11.44 6.22 -7.33
N PRO A 26 12.09 5.14 -6.91
CA PRO A 26 13.36 4.67 -7.47
C PRO A 26 13.26 4.25 -8.95
N VAL A 27 12.08 3.83 -9.40
CA VAL A 27 11.86 3.40 -10.78
C VAL A 27 11.52 4.61 -11.65
N PRO A 28 12.14 4.76 -12.84
CA PRO A 28 11.83 5.85 -13.76
C PRO A 28 10.33 5.97 -14.05
N ALA A 29 9.83 7.19 -14.16
CA ALA A 29 8.44 7.39 -14.54
C ALA A 29 8.20 6.85 -15.96
N GLY A 30 7.25 5.94 -16.10
CA GLY A 30 6.80 5.43 -17.40
C GLY A 30 5.97 6.45 -18.18
N PRO A 31 5.41 6.04 -19.34
CA PRO A 31 4.54 6.88 -20.13
C PRO A 31 3.32 7.35 -19.32
N GLY A 32 2.85 8.56 -19.61
CA GLY A 32 1.60 9.06 -19.04
C GLY A 32 0.41 8.27 -19.56
N ILE A 33 -0.54 7.99 -18.66
CA ILE A 33 -1.81 7.35 -18.99
C ILE A 33 -2.98 8.12 -18.37
N THR A 34 -4.12 8.08 -19.03
CA THR A 34 -5.38 8.54 -18.46
C THR A 34 -5.95 7.46 -17.55
N ILE A 35 -6.32 7.82 -16.34
CA ILE A 35 -7.07 6.94 -15.44
C ILE A 35 -8.52 7.45 -15.43
N ALA A 36 -9.41 6.71 -16.04
CA ALA A 36 -10.83 6.95 -15.96
C ALA A 36 -11.32 6.49 -14.57
N ALA A 37 -12.10 7.34 -13.91
CA ALA A 37 -12.60 7.11 -12.56
C ALA A 37 -14.11 7.38 -12.52
N THR A 38 -14.88 6.35 -12.21
CA THR A 38 -16.35 6.44 -12.02
C THR A 38 -16.67 6.32 -10.55
N SER A 39 -17.34 7.32 -9.98
CA SER A 39 -17.76 7.28 -8.58
C SER A 39 -18.78 6.18 -8.34
N ILE A 40 -18.60 5.43 -7.25
CA ILE A 40 -19.52 4.38 -6.82
C ILE A 40 -20.02 4.64 -5.39
N PRO A 41 -21.26 4.29 -5.04
CA PRO A 41 -21.75 4.34 -3.67
C PRO A 41 -21.16 3.17 -2.85
N LEU A 42 -21.18 3.29 -1.51
CA LEU A 42 -20.85 2.18 -0.61
C LEU A 42 -21.82 1.01 -0.78
N ASN A 43 -23.10 1.32 -0.94
CA ASN A 43 -24.15 0.34 -1.17
C ASN A 43 -25.04 0.82 -2.31
N ALA A 44 -25.07 0.07 -3.43
CA ALA A 44 -25.89 0.43 -4.58
C ALA A 44 -27.40 0.27 -4.32
N GLN A 45 -27.78 -0.56 -3.34
CA GLN A 45 -29.19 -0.76 -2.94
C GLN A 45 -29.67 0.29 -1.94
N ASP A 46 -28.74 0.92 -1.21
CA ASP A 46 -29.00 2.05 -0.31
C ASP A 46 -27.88 3.10 -0.46
N PRO A 47 -27.98 3.99 -1.47
CA PRO A 47 -26.97 5.01 -1.71
C PRO A 47 -26.78 6.03 -0.57
N ALA A 48 -27.69 6.08 0.39
CA ALA A 48 -27.58 6.91 1.58
C ALA A 48 -26.69 6.28 2.67
N GLN A 49 -26.43 4.97 2.59
CA GLN A 49 -25.53 4.30 3.52
C GLN A 49 -24.10 4.83 3.33
N ASP A 50 -23.59 5.53 4.35
CA ASP A 50 -22.23 6.10 4.35
C ASP A 50 -21.35 5.55 5.49
N ARG A 51 -21.78 4.48 6.20
CA ARG A 51 -21.05 3.92 7.34
C ARG A 51 -21.08 2.40 7.40
N ILE A 52 -20.00 1.86 7.98
CA ILE A 52 -19.89 0.48 8.46
C ILE A 52 -19.30 0.56 9.86
N GLY A 53 -20.12 0.40 10.88
CA GLY A 53 -19.69 0.60 12.26
C GLY A 53 -19.09 1.99 12.49
N ASP A 54 -17.88 2.03 13.03
CA ASP A 54 -17.16 3.29 13.31
C ASP A 54 -16.46 3.90 12.06
N PHE A 55 -16.51 3.21 10.90
CA PHE A 55 -15.89 3.67 9.65
C PHE A 55 -16.90 4.44 8.79
N ARG A 56 -16.51 5.65 8.37
CA ARG A 56 -17.30 6.48 7.48
C ARG A 56 -16.75 6.41 6.05
N TYR A 57 -17.61 6.14 5.10
CA TYR A 57 -17.27 6.12 3.70
C TYR A 57 -16.91 7.53 3.18
N ALA A 58 -15.70 7.65 2.65
CA ALA A 58 -15.14 8.93 2.18
C ALA A 58 -14.99 8.97 0.64
N GLY A 59 -15.69 8.10 -0.08
CA GLY A 59 -15.72 8.02 -1.54
C GLY A 59 -15.16 6.70 -2.05
N GLY A 60 -15.57 6.33 -3.26
CA GLY A 60 -15.07 5.17 -3.97
C GLY A 60 -15.16 5.35 -5.46
N LEU A 61 -14.24 4.71 -6.14
CA LEU A 61 -14.04 4.81 -7.58
C LEU A 61 -13.92 3.41 -8.19
N ALA A 62 -14.56 3.21 -9.34
CA ALA A 62 -14.20 2.16 -10.27
C ALA A 62 -13.23 2.78 -11.28
N LEU A 63 -12.05 2.16 -11.43
CA LEU A 63 -10.93 2.68 -12.20
C LEU A 63 -10.72 1.86 -13.47
N SER A 64 -10.27 2.51 -14.53
CA SER A 64 -9.81 1.87 -15.77
C SER A 64 -8.88 2.80 -16.53
N SER A 65 -8.18 2.31 -17.55
CA SER A 65 -7.43 3.15 -18.46
C SER A 65 -7.78 2.80 -19.90
N PRO A 66 -8.12 3.79 -20.75
CA PRO A 66 -8.31 3.57 -22.19
C PRO A 66 -6.98 3.50 -22.94
N ASP A 67 -5.86 3.89 -22.33
CA ASP A 67 -4.59 4.12 -23.01
C ASP A 67 -3.70 2.86 -23.00
N THR A 68 -3.99 1.91 -22.12
CA THR A 68 -3.15 0.72 -21.94
C THR A 68 -3.93 -0.46 -21.35
N SER A 69 -3.61 -1.67 -21.82
CA SER A 69 -4.09 -2.93 -21.23
C SER A 69 -3.27 -3.37 -20.02
N ARG A 70 -2.30 -2.57 -19.57
CA ARG A 70 -1.46 -2.87 -18.39
C ARG A 70 -2.00 -2.28 -17.08
N PHE A 71 -3.10 -1.52 -17.15
CA PHE A 71 -3.77 -0.97 -15.97
C PHE A 71 -4.78 -1.98 -15.41
N HIS A 72 -4.28 -3.02 -14.77
CA HIS A 72 -5.04 -4.08 -14.09
C HIS A 72 -4.13 -4.84 -13.14
N GLY A 73 -4.65 -5.85 -12.43
CA GLY A 73 -3.84 -6.70 -11.55
C GLY A 73 -3.16 -5.93 -10.42
N LEU A 74 -3.81 -4.92 -9.83
CA LEU A 74 -3.20 -4.06 -8.81
C LEU A 74 -3.19 -4.77 -7.45
N SER A 75 -2.03 -5.28 -7.04
CA SER A 75 -1.86 -6.14 -5.88
C SER A 75 -1.56 -5.38 -4.58
N ASP A 76 -0.74 -4.31 -4.61
CA ASP A 76 -0.50 -3.50 -3.42
C ASP A 76 -0.27 -2.02 -3.74
N MET A 77 -0.40 -1.16 -2.71
CA MET A 77 -0.21 0.28 -2.87
C MET A 77 0.39 0.96 -1.65
N ALA A 78 1.12 2.02 -1.90
CA ALA A 78 1.56 2.98 -0.89
C ALA A 78 1.04 4.38 -1.21
N LEU A 79 0.70 5.12 -0.16
CA LEU A 79 0.33 6.53 -0.23
C LEU A 79 1.29 7.37 0.60
N VAL A 80 1.70 8.48 0.02
CA VAL A 80 2.52 9.47 0.74
C VAL A 80 1.77 10.77 0.92
N ALA A 81 2.27 11.62 1.82
CA ALA A 81 1.72 12.93 2.07
C ALA A 81 1.54 13.71 0.75
N GLY A 82 0.39 14.40 0.59
CA GLY A 82 0.04 15.11 -0.64
C GLY A 82 -0.67 14.22 -1.68
N GLY A 83 -1.04 12.98 -1.33
CA GLY A 83 -1.90 12.11 -2.15
C GLY A 83 -1.17 11.43 -3.32
N ALA A 84 0.16 11.39 -3.33
CA ALA A 84 0.87 10.59 -4.32
C ALA A 84 0.69 9.11 -4.00
N LEU A 85 0.21 8.37 -5.00
CA LEU A 85 -0.05 6.93 -4.97
C LEU A 85 1.02 6.22 -5.79
N THR A 86 1.53 5.13 -5.26
CA THR A 86 2.34 4.15 -5.98
C THR A 86 1.70 2.78 -5.76
N ALA A 87 1.54 1.99 -6.82
CA ALA A 87 1.01 0.64 -6.73
C ALA A 87 1.80 -0.30 -7.63
N VAL A 88 1.85 -1.58 -7.28
CA VAL A 88 2.43 -2.65 -8.10
C VAL A 88 1.32 -3.51 -8.69
N THR A 89 1.64 -4.20 -9.79
CA THR A 89 0.71 -5.14 -10.42
C THR A 89 1.31 -6.54 -10.43
N ASP A 90 0.46 -7.55 -10.45
CA ASP A 90 0.82 -8.97 -10.54
C ASP A 90 1.48 -9.37 -11.88
N GLU A 91 1.68 -8.43 -12.80
CA GLU A 91 2.51 -8.59 -14.02
C GLU A 91 3.83 -7.81 -13.94
N GLY A 92 4.19 -7.30 -12.77
CA GLY A 92 5.45 -6.60 -12.55
C GLY A 92 5.48 -5.19 -13.12
N ASP A 93 4.37 -4.48 -13.07
CA ASP A 93 4.31 -3.07 -13.40
C ASP A 93 4.22 -2.19 -12.16
N LEU A 94 4.66 -0.95 -12.30
CA LEU A 94 4.59 0.09 -11.30
C LEU A 94 3.70 1.21 -11.82
N LEU A 95 2.56 1.39 -11.16
CA LEU A 95 1.66 2.52 -11.35
C LEU A 95 2.04 3.66 -10.40
N ARG A 96 2.05 4.88 -10.91
CA ARG A 96 2.08 6.11 -10.14
C ARG A 96 0.91 6.99 -10.53
N ALA A 97 0.29 7.60 -9.53
CA ALA A 97 -0.82 8.52 -9.73
C ALA A 97 -0.89 9.51 -8.56
N ARG A 98 -1.86 10.40 -8.61
CA ARG A 98 -2.19 11.30 -7.51
C ARG A 98 -3.68 11.25 -7.23
N LEU A 99 -4.06 11.08 -5.96
CA LEU A 99 -5.45 11.15 -5.52
C LEU A 99 -6.01 12.56 -5.72
N VAL A 100 -7.24 12.63 -6.20
CA VAL A 100 -8.03 13.87 -6.27
C VAL A 100 -9.13 13.79 -5.22
N LEU A 101 -9.14 14.76 -4.32
CA LEU A 101 -10.17 14.92 -3.32
C LEU A 101 -10.99 16.18 -3.63
N ASP A 102 -12.30 16.13 -3.40
CA ASP A 102 -13.16 17.31 -3.49
C ASP A 102 -12.96 18.25 -2.27
N LYS A 103 -13.70 19.36 -2.25
CA LYS A 103 -13.65 20.36 -1.15
C LYS A 103 -14.09 19.80 0.20
N ALA A 104 -14.88 18.73 0.22
CA ALA A 104 -15.29 18.01 1.43
C ALA A 104 -14.30 16.90 1.82
N GLY A 105 -13.22 16.75 1.08
CA GLY A 105 -12.20 15.72 1.29
C GLY A 105 -12.61 14.33 0.81
N ARG A 106 -13.67 14.19 -0.02
CA ARG A 106 -14.07 12.90 -0.58
C ARG A 106 -13.18 12.53 -1.77
N LEU A 107 -12.85 11.25 -1.88
CA LEU A 107 -12.14 10.71 -3.05
C LEU A 107 -13.02 10.81 -4.29
N VAL A 108 -12.56 11.50 -5.33
CA VAL A 108 -13.32 11.77 -6.56
C VAL A 108 -12.56 11.46 -7.85
N GLY A 109 -11.27 11.11 -7.79
CA GLY A 109 -10.50 10.80 -8.99
C GLY A 109 -9.02 10.50 -8.72
N LEU A 110 -8.32 10.20 -9.81
CA LEU A 110 -6.85 10.14 -9.88
C LEU A 110 -6.36 10.98 -11.07
N THR A 111 -5.18 11.58 -10.91
CA THR A 111 -4.47 12.33 -11.96
C THR A 111 -3.01 11.88 -12.05
N ASP A 112 -2.29 12.41 -13.03
CA ASP A 112 -0.85 12.18 -13.22
C ASP A 112 -0.48 10.70 -13.36
N GLY A 113 -1.41 9.90 -13.92
CA GLY A 113 -1.22 8.46 -14.13
C GLY A 113 0.02 8.17 -14.97
N ARG A 114 0.88 7.28 -14.47
CA ARG A 114 2.05 6.77 -15.21
C ARG A 114 2.23 5.30 -14.85
N ILE A 115 2.57 4.50 -15.86
CA ILE A 115 2.86 3.08 -15.68
C ILE A 115 4.22 2.73 -16.30
N THR A 116 4.99 1.90 -15.62
CA THR A 116 6.29 1.42 -16.11
C THR A 116 6.56 0.02 -15.57
N ALA A 117 7.31 -0.78 -16.32
CA ALA A 117 7.71 -2.09 -15.85
C ALA A 117 8.69 -1.99 -14.67
N LEU A 118 8.55 -2.86 -13.69
CA LEU A 118 9.61 -3.20 -12.76
C LEU A 118 10.74 -3.90 -13.52
N THR A 119 11.96 -3.77 -13.04
CA THR A 119 13.14 -4.35 -13.69
C THR A 119 13.83 -5.36 -12.78
N ASN A 120 14.53 -6.30 -13.39
CA ASN A 120 15.47 -7.18 -12.70
C ASN A 120 16.81 -6.46 -12.41
N PRO A 121 17.74 -7.07 -11.66
CA PRO A 121 19.05 -6.47 -11.35
C PRO A 121 19.87 -6.06 -12.57
N GLU A 122 19.65 -6.69 -13.73
CA GLU A 122 20.31 -6.36 -14.99
C GLU A 122 19.61 -5.21 -15.75
N GLY A 123 18.57 -4.61 -15.19
CA GLY A 123 17.82 -3.50 -15.77
C GLY A 123 16.82 -3.91 -16.86
N ARG A 124 16.55 -5.20 -17.04
CA ARG A 124 15.56 -5.70 -17.99
C ARG A 124 14.17 -5.72 -17.35
N PRO A 125 13.11 -5.31 -18.09
CA PRO A 125 11.74 -5.43 -17.59
C PRO A 125 11.41 -6.88 -17.21
N LEU A 126 10.66 -7.04 -16.11
CA LEU A 126 10.12 -8.33 -15.72
C LEU A 126 9.08 -8.80 -16.75
N GLN A 127 9.01 -10.10 -16.98
CA GLN A 127 8.13 -10.67 -18.01
C GLN A 127 7.31 -11.85 -17.47
N GLY A 128 5.99 -11.71 -17.59
CA GLY A 128 5.03 -12.74 -17.20
C GLY A 128 5.04 -13.04 -15.70
N LYS A 129 4.08 -13.80 -15.26
CA LYS A 129 3.88 -14.11 -13.82
C LYS A 129 5.10 -14.75 -13.15
N LEU A 130 5.83 -15.64 -13.83
CA LEU A 130 6.98 -16.29 -13.22
C LEU A 130 8.08 -15.31 -12.73
N GLU A 131 8.20 -14.14 -13.36
CA GLU A 131 9.16 -13.10 -12.97
C GLU A 131 8.49 -11.89 -12.30
N GLY A 132 7.28 -11.54 -12.73
CA GLY A 132 6.61 -10.30 -12.40
C GLY A 132 5.51 -10.38 -11.36
N ASP A 133 5.17 -11.57 -10.85
CA ASP A 133 4.08 -11.78 -9.88
C ASP A 133 4.36 -11.03 -8.57
N SER A 134 4.22 -9.70 -8.63
CA SER A 134 4.49 -8.81 -7.49
C SER A 134 3.23 -8.63 -6.66
N GLU A 135 3.33 -8.89 -5.34
CA GLU A 135 2.20 -8.96 -4.43
C GLU A 135 2.23 -7.86 -3.37
N GLY A 136 3.26 -7.77 -2.58
CA GLY A 136 3.37 -6.77 -1.52
C GLY A 136 4.40 -5.69 -1.79
N MET A 137 4.17 -4.49 -1.24
CA MET A 137 5.04 -3.34 -1.42
C MET A 137 5.27 -2.57 -0.13
N ALA A 138 6.53 -2.19 0.17
CA ALA A 138 6.85 -1.28 1.25
C ALA A 138 7.71 -0.11 0.75
N LEU A 139 7.21 1.12 0.89
CA LEU A 139 7.95 2.32 0.53
C LEU A 139 8.65 2.89 1.77
N LEU A 140 9.97 2.76 1.84
CA LEU A 140 10.78 3.22 2.97
C LEU A 140 10.95 4.74 2.98
N ALA A 141 11.25 5.30 4.15
CA ALA A 141 11.37 6.74 4.34
C ALA A 141 12.51 7.39 3.53
N ASN A 142 13.53 6.63 3.15
CA ASN A 142 14.63 7.09 2.29
C ASN A 142 14.27 7.06 0.79
N GLY A 143 13.06 6.59 0.43
CA GLY A 143 12.56 6.45 -0.93
C GLY A 143 12.90 5.12 -1.61
N ASP A 144 13.58 4.22 -0.92
CA ASP A 144 13.72 2.85 -1.39
C ASP A 144 12.37 2.14 -1.32
N MET A 145 12.12 1.25 -2.28
CA MET A 145 10.89 0.46 -2.36
C MET A 145 11.24 -1.03 -2.28
N LEU A 146 10.58 -1.75 -1.38
CA LEU A 146 10.60 -3.19 -1.33
C LEU A 146 9.40 -3.74 -2.07
N VAL A 147 9.58 -4.84 -2.80
CA VAL A 147 8.50 -5.57 -3.48
C VAL A 147 8.72 -7.05 -3.23
N SER A 148 7.67 -7.73 -2.78
CA SER A 148 7.62 -9.19 -2.72
C SER A 148 7.05 -9.77 -4.00
N PHE A 149 7.46 -10.99 -4.32
CA PHE A 149 7.04 -11.70 -5.52
C PHE A 149 6.69 -13.14 -5.17
N GLU A 150 5.67 -13.66 -5.81
CA GLU A 150 5.27 -15.07 -5.79
C GLU A 150 5.93 -15.90 -6.88
N GLN A 151 5.49 -17.15 -7.06
CA GLN A 151 6.03 -18.17 -7.97
C GLN A 151 7.52 -18.46 -7.71
N ARG A 152 8.36 -17.44 -7.77
CA ARG A 152 9.74 -17.44 -7.32
C ARG A 152 9.85 -16.50 -6.12
N HIS A 153 9.48 -17.01 -4.95
CA HIS A 153 9.40 -16.22 -3.73
C HIS A 153 10.70 -15.47 -3.47
N ARG A 154 10.62 -14.15 -3.44
CA ARG A 154 11.72 -13.24 -3.19
C ARG A 154 11.22 -11.87 -2.76
N VAL A 155 12.07 -11.12 -2.12
CA VAL A 155 11.88 -9.69 -1.90
C VAL A 155 13.01 -8.96 -2.59
N TRP A 156 12.68 -7.97 -3.40
CA TRP A 156 13.68 -7.08 -3.99
C TRP A 156 13.55 -5.67 -3.45
N LEU A 157 14.70 -5.06 -3.21
CA LEU A 157 14.83 -3.64 -2.93
C LEU A 157 15.09 -2.90 -4.23
N TYR A 158 14.23 -1.99 -4.57
CA TYR A 158 14.39 -0.99 -5.62
C TYR A 158 14.89 0.30 -4.95
N PRO A 159 16.20 0.59 -5.00
CA PRO A 159 16.75 1.77 -4.35
C PRO A 159 16.34 3.05 -5.08
N ALA A 160 16.35 4.19 -4.39
CA ALA A 160 16.06 5.49 -4.98
C ALA A 160 17.02 5.84 -6.13
N ALA A 161 18.20 5.21 -6.17
CA ALA A 161 19.17 5.29 -7.26
C ALA A 161 19.89 3.95 -7.43
N GLY A 162 19.99 3.49 -8.68
CA GLY A 162 20.66 2.23 -9.03
C GLY A 162 19.70 1.07 -9.32
N PRO A 163 20.24 -0.10 -9.68
CA PRO A 163 19.44 -1.28 -10.02
C PRO A 163 18.82 -1.92 -8.76
N PRO A 164 17.73 -2.69 -8.93
CA PRO A 164 17.17 -3.49 -7.85
C PRO A 164 18.16 -4.58 -7.41
N ARG A 165 18.00 -4.99 -6.15
CA ARG A 165 18.85 -6.02 -5.53
C ARG A 165 18.04 -6.86 -4.55
N PRO A 166 18.46 -8.11 -4.25
CA PRO A 166 17.81 -8.93 -3.23
C PRO A 166 17.75 -8.23 -1.87
N ALA A 167 16.63 -8.39 -1.20
CA ALA A 167 16.42 -8.03 0.20
C ALA A 167 16.09 -9.30 1.00
N PRO A 168 16.19 -9.28 2.33
CA PRO A 168 15.87 -10.43 3.15
C PRO A 168 14.46 -10.96 2.92
N LEU A 169 14.35 -12.26 2.78
CA LEU A 169 13.12 -13.03 2.77
C LEU A 169 13.05 -13.82 4.08
N PRO A 170 11.89 -13.95 4.74
CA PRO A 170 11.73 -14.85 5.88
C PRO A 170 12.13 -16.29 5.56
N ASP A 171 12.82 -16.95 6.50
CA ASP A 171 13.11 -18.38 6.42
C ASP A 171 11.81 -19.17 6.70
N ALA A 172 11.01 -19.35 5.67
CA ALA A 172 9.72 -20.02 5.70
C ALA A 172 9.44 -20.68 4.33
N THR A 173 8.59 -21.70 4.34
CA THR A 173 8.10 -22.29 3.10
C THR A 173 6.78 -21.63 2.72
N PHE A 174 6.69 -21.15 1.51
CA PHE A 174 5.49 -20.56 0.94
C PHE A 174 4.94 -21.47 -0.16
N PRO A 175 3.60 -21.63 -0.29
CA PRO A 175 3.00 -22.24 -1.46
C PRO A 175 3.32 -21.43 -2.72
N ASP A 176 3.31 -22.07 -3.90
CA ASP A 176 3.63 -21.38 -5.16
C ASP A 176 2.74 -20.13 -5.39
N ASN A 177 1.48 -20.18 -4.94
CA ASN A 177 0.50 -19.10 -5.03
C ASN A 177 -0.05 -18.82 -3.62
N GLY A 178 0.69 -18.11 -2.80
CA GLY A 178 0.35 -17.80 -1.41
C GLY A 178 1.59 -17.37 -0.63
N GLY A 179 2.23 -16.31 -1.07
CA GLY A 179 3.51 -15.84 -0.54
C GLY A 179 3.42 -14.77 0.53
N LEU A 180 4.31 -13.80 0.42
CA LEU A 180 4.31 -12.59 1.23
C LEU A 180 3.49 -11.51 0.52
N GLU A 181 2.20 -11.45 0.79
CA GLU A 181 1.35 -10.40 0.24
C GLU A 181 1.40 -9.11 1.09
N ALA A 182 1.34 -9.25 2.41
CA ALA A 182 1.33 -8.08 3.29
C ALA A 182 2.73 -7.52 3.53
N LEU A 183 3.07 -6.38 2.94
CA LEU A 183 4.29 -5.63 3.21
C LEU A 183 3.98 -4.19 3.64
N ALA A 184 4.73 -3.67 4.63
CA ALA A 184 4.71 -2.24 4.96
C ALA A 184 6.03 -1.80 5.60
N PRO A 185 6.44 -0.52 5.48
CA PRO A 185 7.58 0.01 6.21
C PRO A 185 7.31 -0.04 7.72
N ASP A 186 8.35 -0.35 8.51
CA ASP A 186 8.30 -0.36 9.97
C ASP A 186 9.35 0.59 10.58
N PRO A 187 9.12 1.91 10.51
CA PRO A 187 10.11 2.88 10.99
C PRO A 187 10.38 2.79 12.50
N ALA A 188 9.49 2.16 13.26
CA ALA A 188 9.69 1.93 14.70
C ALA A 188 10.77 0.86 14.94
N ALA A 189 10.91 -0.13 14.04
CA ALA A 189 11.95 -1.13 14.10
C ALA A 189 13.27 -0.68 13.48
N GLY A 190 13.26 0.39 12.66
CA GLY A 190 14.44 1.00 12.05
C GLY A 190 14.15 1.63 10.69
N PRO A 191 15.08 2.46 10.15
CA PRO A 191 14.87 3.18 8.90
C PRO A 191 14.81 2.28 7.66
N ASP A 192 15.37 1.08 7.75
CA ASP A 192 15.41 0.05 6.72
C ASP A 192 14.52 -1.17 7.05
N ALA A 193 13.67 -1.03 8.08
CA ALA A 193 12.82 -2.11 8.53
C ALA A 193 11.46 -2.11 7.83
N TYR A 194 10.94 -3.32 7.64
CA TYR A 194 9.60 -3.58 7.12
C TYR A 194 8.94 -4.74 7.86
N VAL A 195 7.64 -4.70 7.95
CA VAL A 195 6.82 -5.84 8.36
C VAL A 195 6.40 -6.62 7.13
N ALA A 196 6.42 -7.95 7.25
CA ALA A 196 5.94 -8.87 6.24
C ALA A 196 4.91 -9.81 6.84
N GLY A 197 3.93 -10.26 6.05
CA GLY A 197 2.92 -11.22 6.45
C GLY A 197 2.67 -12.26 5.35
N GLY A 198 2.59 -13.53 5.73
CA GLY A 198 2.26 -14.62 4.82
C GLY A 198 0.75 -14.78 4.69
N GLU A 199 0.27 -14.84 3.46
CA GLU A 199 -1.16 -14.87 3.14
C GLU A 199 -1.90 -16.01 3.85
N GLU A 200 -1.51 -17.23 3.58
CA GLU A 200 -2.21 -18.40 4.10
C GLU A 200 -1.98 -18.60 5.59
N SER A 201 -0.74 -18.48 6.04
CA SER A 201 -0.35 -18.77 7.43
C SER A 201 -0.79 -17.69 8.41
N GLY A 202 -0.92 -16.44 7.98
CA GLY A 202 -1.06 -15.30 8.86
C GLY A 202 0.19 -15.02 9.72
N GLN A 203 1.27 -15.76 9.50
CA GLN A 203 2.55 -15.53 10.18
C GLN A 203 3.11 -14.19 9.76
N THR A 204 3.63 -13.41 10.71
CA THR A 204 4.26 -12.12 10.42
C THR A 204 5.74 -12.16 10.75
N TRP A 205 6.49 -11.24 10.15
CA TRP A 205 7.90 -11.03 10.41
C TRP A 205 8.21 -9.54 10.45
N THR A 206 9.19 -9.17 11.26
CA THR A 206 9.88 -7.89 11.15
C THR A 206 11.23 -8.14 10.50
N CYS A 207 11.43 -7.56 9.33
CA CYS A 207 12.63 -7.70 8.52
C CYS A 207 13.40 -6.39 8.48
N ARG A 208 14.72 -6.45 8.27
CA ARG A 208 15.57 -5.30 7.99
C ARG A 208 16.41 -5.58 6.76
N VAL A 209 16.49 -4.62 5.85
CA VAL A 209 17.31 -4.72 4.63
C VAL A 209 18.77 -4.99 4.96
N SER A 210 19.28 -4.44 6.06
CA SER A 210 20.69 -4.57 6.48
C SER A 210 21.01 -5.89 7.19
N THR A 211 20.01 -6.69 7.61
CA THR A 211 20.25 -7.89 8.40
C THR A 211 19.43 -9.09 7.94
N THR A 212 18.30 -9.37 8.58
CA THR A 212 17.45 -10.54 8.33
C THR A 212 16.02 -10.29 8.80
N CYS A 213 15.19 -11.33 8.74
CA CYS A 213 13.83 -11.35 9.24
C CYS A 213 13.74 -12.07 10.59
N VAL A 214 12.95 -11.53 11.51
CA VAL A 214 12.62 -12.13 12.80
C VAL A 214 11.13 -12.40 12.84
N ALA A 215 10.74 -13.62 13.22
CA ALA A 215 9.34 -14.01 13.33
C ALA A 215 8.60 -13.15 14.35
N GLY A 216 7.43 -12.68 13.97
CA GLY A 216 6.48 -11.95 14.80
C GLY A 216 5.26 -12.82 15.17
N PRO A 217 4.19 -12.22 15.69
CA PRO A 217 2.97 -12.96 16.03
C PRO A 217 2.24 -13.45 14.77
N VAL A 218 1.49 -14.55 14.92
CA VAL A 218 0.52 -14.98 13.92
C VAL A 218 -0.74 -14.12 14.04
N ILE A 219 -1.24 -13.60 12.93
CA ILE A 219 -2.51 -12.89 12.87
C ILE A 219 -3.64 -13.91 12.86
N ALA A 220 -4.40 -13.94 13.96
CA ALA A 220 -5.58 -14.80 14.03
C ALA A 220 -6.62 -14.35 13.00
N LYS A 221 -7.02 -15.28 12.13
CA LYS A 221 -7.99 -15.08 11.05
C LYS A 221 -8.82 -16.36 10.86
N PRO A 222 -10.05 -16.27 10.31
CA PRO A 222 -10.74 -17.48 9.86
C PRO A 222 -9.92 -18.21 8.80
N PRO A 223 -9.97 -19.56 8.75
CA PRO A 223 -9.09 -20.35 7.87
C PRO A 223 -9.26 -20.04 6.39
N GLU A 224 -10.46 -19.61 5.97
CA GLU A 224 -10.75 -19.25 4.59
C GLU A 224 -10.29 -17.85 4.18
N PHE A 225 -9.75 -17.04 5.11
CA PHE A 225 -9.21 -15.72 4.79
C PHE A 225 -7.70 -15.76 4.58
N GLY A 226 -7.21 -15.07 3.54
CA GLY A 226 -5.81 -14.71 3.33
C GLY A 226 -5.47 -13.40 4.07
N LEU A 227 -4.22 -13.24 4.51
CA LEU A 227 -3.66 -12.00 5.02
C LEU A 227 -2.99 -11.27 3.87
N VAL A 228 -3.68 -10.30 3.26
CA VAL A 228 -3.29 -9.74 1.96
C VAL A 228 -2.60 -8.37 2.05
N ALA A 229 -2.83 -7.58 3.09
CA ALA A 229 -2.14 -6.31 3.24
C ALA A 229 -1.93 -5.90 4.69
N VAL A 230 -1.00 -4.97 4.89
CA VAL A 230 -0.72 -4.37 6.19
C VAL A 230 -0.38 -2.89 6.03
N THR A 231 -0.71 -2.07 7.03
CA THR A 231 -0.20 -0.71 7.14
C THR A 231 0.05 -0.33 8.59
N ARG A 232 1.15 0.40 8.84
CA ARG A 232 1.47 0.94 10.16
C ARG A 232 0.68 2.23 10.40
N LEU A 233 0.18 2.37 11.61
CA LEU A 233 -0.58 3.52 12.06
C LEU A 233 0.14 4.26 13.19
N PRO A 234 -0.21 5.52 13.45
CA PRO A 234 0.33 6.25 14.60
C PRO A 234 0.14 5.51 15.92
N LYS A 235 1.02 5.80 16.89
CA LYS A 235 1.03 5.20 18.24
C LYS A 235 1.31 3.69 18.25
N GLY A 236 2.07 3.18 17.28
CA GLY A 236 2.45 1.77 17.21
C GLY A 236 1.34 0.80 16.79
N ARG A 237 0.19 1.31 16.39
CA ARG A 237 -0.93 0.50 15.91
C ARG A 237 -0.66 -0.05 14.51
N THR A 238 -1.40 -1.09 14.15
CA THR A 238 -1.30 -1.72 12.82
C THR A 238 -2.69 -2.05 12.31
N ALA A 239 -2.91 -1.84 11.03
CA ALA A 239 -4.11 -2.31 10.35
C ALA A 239 -3.74 -3.43 9.38
N TRP A 240 -4.56 -4.47 9.35
CA TRP A 240 -4.42 -5.68 8.55
C TRP A 240 -5.63 -5.81 7.65
N LEU A 241 -5.42 -6.21 6.41
CA LEU A 241 -6.47 -6.55 5.46
C LEU A 241 -6.52 -8.06 5.31
N LEU A 242 -7.70 -8.62 5.52
CA LEU A 242 -7.99 -10.03 5.34
C LEU A 242 -8.99 -10.17 4.19
N ARG A 243 -8.78 -11.14 3.30
CA ARG A 243 -9.63 -11.38 2.14
C ARG A 243 -10.04 -12.85 2.06
N ALA A 244 -11.26 -13.10 1.64
CA ALA A 244 -11.77 -14.44 1.31
C ALA A 244 -12.69 -14.35 0.11
N TRP A 245 -12.72 -15.44 -0.67
CA TRP A 245 -13.66 -15.61 -1.77
C TRP A 245 -14.22 -17.02 -1.79
N ASP A 246 -15.49 -17.13 -2.11
CA ASP A 246 -16.10 -18.39 -2.50
C ASP A 246 -17.25 -18.15 -3.51
N PRO A 247 -17.64 -19.16 -4.32
CA PRO A 247 -18.60 -18.97 -5.40
C PRO A 247 -20.03 -18.64 -4.94
N VAL A 248 -20.37 -18.88 -3.68
CA VAL A 248 -21.71 -18.63 -3.12
C VAL A 248 -21.80 -17.23 -2.52
N ARG A 249 -20.85 -16.85 -1.69
CA ARG A 249 -20.84 -15.58 -0.96
C ARG A 249 -20.10 -14.45 -1.70
N GLY A 250 -19.24 -14.82 -2.66
CA GLY A 250 -18.36 -13.88 -3.37
C GLY A 250 -17.21 -13.38 -2.50
N SER A 251 -16.63 -12.25 -2.88
CA SER A 251 -15.56 -11.59 -2.13
C SER A 251 -16.05 -11.08 -0.77
N ARG A 252 -15.23 -11.28 0.24
CA ARG A 252 -15.40 -10.80 1.61
C ARG A 252 -14.07 -10.25 2.11
N VAL A 253 -14.11 -9.10 2.74
CA VAL A 253 -12.91 -8.40 3.20
C VAL A 253 -13.11 -7.93 4.63
N SER A 254 -12.09 -8.08 5.47
CA SER A 254 -12.07 -7.56 6.83
C SER A 254 -10.85 -6.65 7.02
N LEU A 255 -11.08 -5.37 7.29
CA LEU A 255 -10.07 -4.46 7.80
C LEU A 255 -10.03 -4.54 9.32
N VAL A 256 -8.92 -4.98 9.89
CA VAL A 256 -8.74 -5.19 11.33
C VAL A 256 -7.67 -4.25 11.86
N VAL A 257 -8.03 -3.35 12.77
CA VAL A 257 -7.08 -2.44 13.42
C VAL A 257 -6.71 -2.99 14.80
N ARG A 258 -5.42 -3.07 15.08
CA ARG A 258 -4.89 -3.57 16.34
C ARG A 258 -3.99 -2.55 17.04
N ASP A 259 -4.08 -2.54 18.37
CA ASP A 259 -3.11 -1.93 19.27
C ASP A 259 -2.33 -3.08 19.94
N ALA A 260 -1.08 -3.24 19.59
CA ALA A 260 -0.31 -4.45 19.84
C ALA A 260 -1.07 -5.72 19.37
N THR A 261 -1.51 -6.56 20.27
CA THR A 261 -2.27 -7.80 19.98
C THR A 261 -3.79 -7.65 20.09
N THR A 262 -4.28 -6.52 20.63
CA THR A 262 -5.70 -6.28 20.86
C THR A 262 -6.36 -5.68 19.64
N GLU A 263 -7.44 -6.31 19.15
CA GLU A 263 -8.31 -5.72 18.14
C GLU A 263 -9.09 -4.55 18.74
N ILE A 264 -8.97 -3.37 18.14
CA ILE A 264 -9.60 -2.13 18.61
C ILE A 264 -10.64 -1.58 17.63
N ALA A 265 -10.63 -2.03 16.38
CA ALA A 265 -11.66 -1.73 15.38
C ALA A 265 -11.66 -2.79 14.28
N ARG A 266 -12.83 -3.00 13.69
CA ARG A 266 -13.06 -3.90 12.55
C ARG A 266 -14.08 -3.30 11.60
N MET A 267 -13.84 -3.49 10.30
CA MET A 267 -14.78 -3.20 9.24
C MET A 267 -14.86 -4.41 8.30
N ASP A 268 -16.05 -4.95 8.12
CA ASP A 268 -16.29 -6.08 7.22
C ASP A 268 -17.06 -5.61 5.98
N LEU A 269 -16.53 -5.94 4.81
CA LEU A 269 -17.13 -5.69 3.51
C LEU A 269 -17.57 -7.01 2.88
N ALA A 270 -18.85 -7.07 2.50
CA ALA A 270 -19.46 -8.16 1.77
C ALA A 270 -20.66 -7.61 1.00
N ARG A 271 -21.16 -8.34 0.00
CA ARG A 271 -22.40 -7.97 -0.69
C ARG A 271 -23.53 -7.72 0.33
N PRO A 272 -24.38 -6.68 0.15
CA PRO A 272 -24.56 -5.82 -1.03
C PRO A 272 -23.62 -4.59 -1.09
N LEU A 273 -22.67 -4.45 -0.16
CA LEU A 273 -21.71 -3.35 -0.17
C LEU A 273 -20.77 -3.43 -1.38
N ALA A 274 -20.17 -2.30 -1.74
CA ALA A 274 -19.13 -2.25 -2.75
C ALA A 274 -17.93 -3.09 -2.26
N VAL A 275 -17.80 -4.28 -2.81
CA VAL A 275 -16.74 -5.23 -2.51
C VAL A 275 -16.26 -5.87 -3.80
N ASP A 276 -14.96 -6.10 -3.87
CA ASP A 276 -14.28 -6.87 -4.90
C ASP A 276 -13.08 -7.57 -4.29
N ASN A 277 -12.10 -7.99 -5.06
CA ASN A 277 -10.89 -8.66 -4.65
C ASN A 277 -9.88 -7.66 -4.05
N PHE A 278 -10.19 -7.06 -2.88
CA PHE A 278 -9.29 -6.09 -2.25
C PHE A 278 -8.03 -6.74 -1.72
N GLU A 279 -6.88 -6.30 -2.19
CA GLU A 279 -5.56 -6.81 -1.84
C GLU A 279 -4.67 -5.73 -1.22
N ALA A 280 -4.87 -4.47 -1.57
CA ALA A 280 -4.02 -3.38 -1.10
C ALA A 280 -4.67 -2.53 0.00
N LEU A 281 -3.84 -2.07 0.93
CA LEU A 281 -4.23 -1.23 2.05
C LEU A 281 -3.22 -0.11 2.30
N ALA A 282 -3.66 1.12 2.22
CA ALA A 282 -2.87 2.26 2.67
C ALA A 282 -3.64 3.11 3.69
N ALA A 283 -2.94 3.83 4.56
CA ALA A 283 -3.55 4.71 5.53
C ALA A 283 -2.83 6.07 5.61
N VAL A 284 -3.62 7.13 5.79
CA VAL A 284 -3.12 8.49 6.01
C VAL A 284 -3.73 9.06 7.28
N ALA A 285 -2.87 9.48 8.20
CA ALA A 285 -3.31 10.14 9.42
C ALA A 285 -3.52 11.64 9.21
N ALA A 286 -4.69 12.15 9.55
CA ALA A 286 -4.98 13.57 9.58
C ALA A 286 -4.55 14.23 10.90
N LYS A 287 -4.42 15.55 10.89
CA LYS A 287 -3.99 16.32 12.08
C LYS A 287 -4.95 16.22 13.26
N ASP A 288 -6.23 15.97 13.00
CA ASP A 288 -7.27 15.82 14.03
C ASP A 288 -7.34 14.41 14.61
N GLY A 289 -6.41 13.54 14.23
CA GLY A 289 -6.32 12.14 14.66
C GLY A 289 -7.20 11.17 13.88
N THR A 290 -7.97 11.62 12.89
CA THR A 290 -8.69 10.75 11.97
C THR A 290 -7.69 9.97 11.11
N ILE A 291 -7.92 8.69 10.94
CA ILE A 291 -7.17 7.83 10.01
C ILE A 291 -8.04 7.59 8.80
N ARG A 292 -7.55 7.95 7.62
CA ARG A 292 -8.18 7.60 6.36
C ARG A 292 -7.52 6.37 5.77
N PHE A 293 -8.29 5.31 5.62
CA PHE A 293 -7.90 4.08 4.94
C PHE A 293 -8.28 4.15 3.47
N TYR A 294 -7.44 3.60 2.62
CA TYR A 294 -7.69 3.35 1.22
C TYR A 294 -7.53 1.86 0.96
N LEU A 295 -8.50 1.27 0.28
CA LEU A 295 -8.50 -0.13 -0.14
C LEU A 295 -8.52 -0.16 -1.66
N LEU A 296 -7.62 -0.92 -2.28
CA LEU A 296 -7.54 -1.08 -3.73
C LEU A 296 -7.76 -2.56 -4.08
N SER A 297 -8.58 -2.84 -5.09
CA SER A 297 -8.83 -4.21 -5.52
C SER A 297 -8.10 -4.53 -6.82
N ASP A 298 -7.63 -5.76 -6.90
CA ASP A 298 -7.24 -6.44 -8.11
C ASP A 298 -8.47 -6.91 -8.89
N ASP A 299 -8.45 -6.79 -10.21
CA ASP A 299 -9.51 -7.27 -11.10
C ASP A 299 -9.18 -8.64 -11.72
N ASN A 300 -8.03 -9.24 -11.36
CA ASN A 300 -7.57 -10.54 -11.85
C ASN A 300 -7.67 -10.69 -13.38
N PHE A 301 -7.55 -9.59 -14.13
CA PHE A 301 -7.75 -9.56 -15.59
C PHE A 301 -9.10 -10.12 -16.05
N GLN A 302 -10.12 -10.08 -15.17
CA GLN A 302 -11.43 -10.65 -15.42
C GLN A 302 -12.48 -9.54 -15.57
N SER A 303 -13.27 -9.58 -16.63
CA SER A 303 -14.35 -8.62 -16.88
C SER A 303 -15.48 -8.67 -15.81
N SER A 304 -15.51 -9.70 -14.98
CA SER A 304 -16.45 -9.86 -13.85
C SER A 304 -15.98 -9.19 -12.57
N GLN A 305 -14.72 -8.79 -12.49
CA GLN A 305 -14.10 -8.08 -11.37
C GLN A 305 -13.73 -6.65 -11.78
N ARG A 306 -13.50 -5.80 -10.80
CA ARG A 306 -13.29 -4.36 -11.03
C ARG A 306 -12.09 -3.89 -10.23
N THR A 307 -11.29 -3.04 -10.81
CA THR A 307 -10.32 -2.23 -10.06
C THR A 307 -11.07 -1.14 -9.30
N LEU A 308 -11.29 -1.34 -8.00
CA LEU A 308 -11.94 -0.39 -7.11
C LEU A 308 -10.94 0.26 -6.18
N LEU A 309 -11.11 1.57 -5.96
CA LEU A 309 -10.41 2.30 -4.90
C LEU A 309 -11.45 2.90 -3.95
N LEU A 310 -11.50 2.40 -2.72
CA LEU A 310 -12.42 2.89 -1.68
C LEU A 310 -11.66 3.66 -0.60
N ALA A 311 -12.31 4.70 -0.05
CA ALA A 311 -11.77 5.47 1.06
C ALA A 311 -12.73 5.43 2.27
N PHE A 312 -12.16 5.22 3.48
CA PHE A 312 -12.91 5.21 4.73
C PHE A 312 -12.19 6.02 5.80
N ASP A 313 -12.94 6.85 6.51
CA ASP A 313 -12.45 7.59 7.68
C ASP A 313 -12.79 6.83 8.96
N TRP A 314 -11.81 6.65 9.81
CA TRP A 314 -11.95 6.10 11.15
C TRP A 314 -11.30 7.01 12.17
N LYS A 315 -12.02 7.30 13.26
CA LYS A 315 -11.48 8.07 14.37
C LYS A 315 -11.34 7.17 15.59
N PRO A 316 -10.08 6.90 16.03
CA PRO A 316 -9.87 6.13 17.25
C PRO A 316 -10.61 6.75 18.43
N LYS A 317 -11.26 5.90 19.22
CA LYS A 317 -11.76 6.32 20.55
C LYS A 317 -10.55 6.65 21.43
N SER A 318 -10.61 7.80 22.07
CA SER A 318 -9.56 8.32 22.98
C SER A 318 -9.36 7.43 24.18
#